data_aaf8c413761145578ff590792643cb0e
#
_entry.id   aaf8c413761145578ff590792643cb0e
#
_cell.length_a   1.000
_cell.length_b   1.000
_cell.length_c   1.000
_cell.angle_alpha   90.00
_cell.angle_beta   90.00
_cell.angle_gamma   90.00
#
_symmetry.space_group_name_H-M   'P 1'
#
loop_
_entity.id
_entity.type
_entity.pdbx_description
1 polymer ?
#
loop_
_entity_poly.entity_id
_entity_poly.type
_entity_poly.pdbx_seq_one_letter_code
_entity_poly.pdbx_strand_id
1 'polypeptide(L)'
;MLGYNATTEAPTEVAPPTSTIASDPPRLRSKASNTTTTTTMAPTTTTPTEPVPGIETARYPHLWITAVEAGWPTDRLPTLDLIAYHESRGQTDVVGTGAYGALQIQWSAHKDWLTTELGVTEPEQLFDPLTNMVAALWLAEYAEEHYGCWAQPWYMSLNNPYKYCT
;
A
#
# COMPACT_ATOMS: atom_id res chain seq x y z
N MET A 1 -39.27 -26.36 51.92
CA MET A 1 -38.04 -25.60 51.53
C MET A 1 -37.39 -26.34 50.39
N LEU A 2 -37.57 -25.85 49.16
CA LEU A 2 -37.02 -26.44 47.98
C LEU A 2 -35.89 -25.50 47.52
N GLY A 3 -34.63 -25.98 47.61
CA GLY A 3 -33.44 -25.25 47.15
C GLY A 3 -33.32 -25.35 45.65
N TYR A 4 -33.28 -24.18 44.97
CA TYR A 4 -32.91 -24.06 43.57
C TYR A 4 -31.39 -23.88 43.46
N ASN A 5 -30.70 -24.88 42.93
CA ASN A 5 -29.31 -24.73 42.48
C ASN A 5 -29.32 -24.15 41.04
N ALA A 6 -28.96 -22.91 40.89
CA ALA A 6 -28.69 -22.30 39.59
C ALA A 6 -27.23 -22.60 39.20
N THR A 7 -27.04 -23.47 38.24
CA THR A 7 -25.75 -23.70 37.60
C THR A 7 -25.57 -22.60 36.56
N THR A 8 -24.66 -21.65 36.81
CA THR A 8 -24.28 -20.60 35.86
C THR A 8 -23.24 -21.18 34.91
N GLU A 9 -23.63 -21.52 33.68
CA GLU A 9 -22.69 -21.79 32.59
C GLU A 9 -22.03 -20.48 32.16
N ALA A 10 -20.71 -20.47 32.18
CA ALA A 10 -19.91 -19.37 31.65
C ALA A 10 -20.03 -19.32 30.11
N PRO A 11 -20.10 -18.12 29.49
CA PRO A 11 -20.13 -18.00 28.04
C PRO A 11 -18.82 -18.47 27.45
N THR A 12 -18.89 -19.39 26.48
CA THR A 12 -17.76 -19.85 25.68
C THR A 12 -17.28 -18.67 24.81
N GLU A 13 -16.11 -18.18 25.12
CA GLU A 13 -15.42 -17.16 24.33
C GLU A 13 -15.06 -17.75 22.96
N VAL A 14 -15.79 -17.29 21.94
CA VAL A 14 -15.48 -17.61 20.53
C VAL A 14 -14.28 -16.79 20.11
N ALA A 15 -13.13 -17.43 19.95
CA ALA A 15 -11.93 -16.81 19.40
C ALA A 15 -12.23 -16.22 18.01
N PRO A 16 -11.74 -15.00 17.69
CA PRO A 16 -11.90 -14.43 16.36
C PRO A 16 -11.18 -15.29 15.32
N PRO A 17 -11.68 -15.37 14.07
CA PRO A 17 -11.03 -16.14 13.03
C PRO A 17 -9.65 -15.57 12.77
N THR A 18 -8.62 -16.39 12.94
CA THR A 18 -7.25 -16.10 12.52
C THR A 18 -7.26 -15.96 11.01
N SER A 19 -7.21 -14.71 10.52
CA SER A 19 -7.09 -14.40 9.11
C SER A 19 -5.69 -14.81 8.68
N THR A 20 -5.55 -16.02 8.18
CA THR A 20 -4.35 -16.47 7.48
C THR A 20 -4.35 -15.78 6.13
N ILE A 21 -3.69 -14.63 6.04
CA ILE A 21 -3.41 -13.99 4.77
C ILE A 21 -2.47 -14.91 4.02
N ALA A 22 -2.95 -15.47 2.91
CA ALA A 22 -2.15 -16.31 2.03
C ALA A 22 -0.97 -15.49 1.50
N SER A 23 0.24 -15.92 1.87
CA SER A 23 1.52 -15.29 1.48
C SER A 23 1.98 -15.80 0.11
N ASP A 24 1.16 -15.66 -0.93
CA ASP A 24 1.62 -16.00 -2.28
C ASP A 24 1.36 -14.80 -3.21
N PRO A 25 2.42 -14.05 -3.61
CA PRO A 25 2.26 -12.95 -4.54
C PRO A 25 1.97 -13.48 -5.95
N PRO A 26 1.05 -12.84 -6.70
CA PRO A 26 0.79 -13.21 -8.08
C PRO A 26 2.03 -12.92 -8.92
N ARG A 27 2.42 -13.92 -9.73
CA ARG A 27 3.39 -13.71 -10.81
C ARG A 27 2.76 -12.80 -11.85
N LEU A 28 3.31 -11.61 -12.01
CA LEU A 28 3.02 -10.75 -13.15
C LEU A 28 3.23 -11.55 -14.43
N ARG A 29 2.20 -11.61 -15.30
CA ARG A 29 2.32 -12.16 -16.64
C ARG A 29 3.31 -11.31 -17.42
N SER A 30 4.55 -11.78 -17.47
CA SER A 30 5.57 -11.24 -18.37
C SER A 30 5.05 -11.35 -19.79
N LYS A 31 4.70 -10.22 -20.41
CA LYS A 31 4.57 -10.14 -21.85
C LYS A 31 5.99 -10.21 -22.39
N ALA A 32 6.36 -11.39 -22.83
CA ALA A 32 7.68 -11.68 -23.34
C ALA A 32 8.06 -10.71 -24.47
N SER A 33 9.12 -9.97 -24.27
CA SER A 33 10.00 -9.49 -25.33
C SER A 33 11.42 -9.67 -24.86
N ASN A 34 12.06 -10.70 -25.39
CA ASN A 34 13.49 -10.93 -25.25
C ASN A 34 14.25 -9.73 -25.85
N THR A 35 15.01 -9.05 -25.03
CA THR A 35 16.28 -8.46 -25.47
C THR A 35 17.14 -8.24 -24.23
N THR A 36 18.15 -9.09 -24.05
CA THR A 36 19.21 -8.94 -23.08
C THR A 36 20.03 -7.70 -23.46
N THR A 37 19.93 -6.63 -22.69
CA THR A 37 20.92 -5.57 -22.67
C THR A 37 21.04 -5.07 -21.25
N THR A 38 22.11 -5.50 -20.57
CA THR A 38 22.53 -4.96 -19.28
C THR A 38 22.95 -3.51 -19.51
N THR A 39 22.03 -2.58 -19.26
CA THR A 39 22.36 -1.14 -19.18
C THR A 39 22.04 -0.71 -17.77
N THR A 40 23.08 -0.43 -16.98
CA THR A 40 23.01 0.30 -15.74
C THR A 40 22.41 1.67 -16.04
N MET A 41 21.13 1.85 -15.82
CA MET A 41 20.47 3.15 -15.95
C MET A 41 20.57 3.89 -14.62
N ALA A 42 21.34 4.97 -14.60
CA ALA A 42 21.22 6.00 -13.58
C ALA A 42 19.80 6.57 -13.61
N PRO A 43 19.20 6.92 -12.43
CA PRO A 43 17.87 7.51 -12.41
C PRO A 43 17.90 8.84 -13.18
N THR A 44 17.29 8.86 -14.35
CA THR A 44 17.01 10.11 -15.07
C THR A 44 15.81 10.75 -14.38
N THR A 45 16.05 11.79 -13.61
CA THR A 45 14.99 12.65 -13.05
C THR A 45 14.27 13.33 -14.23
N THR A 46 13.26 12.70 -14.76
CA THR A 46 12.35 13.32 -15.71
C THR A 46 11.28 14.06 -14.90
N THR A 47 11.47 15.37 -14.74
CA THR A 47 10.40 16.25 -14.29
C THR A 47 9.20 16.08 -15.23
N PRO A 48 7.98 15.80 -14.73
CA PRO A 48 6.80 15.68 -15.58
C PRO A 48 6.64 16.95 -16.41
N THR A 49 6.56 16.80 -17.74
CA THR A 49 6.47 17.94 -18.68
C THR A 49 5.04 18.52 -18.72
N GLU A 50 4.06 17.78 -18.22
CA GLU A 50 2.67 18.24 -18.15
C GLU A 50 2.24 18.51 -16.70
N PRO A 51 1.41 19.55 -16.46
CA PRO A 51 0.89 19.83 -15.13
C PRO A 51 0.02 18.65 -14.64
N VAL A 52 0.26 18.21 -13.41
CA VAL A 52 -0.58 17.19 -12.77
C VAL A 52 -1.94 17.79 -12.48
N PRO A 53 -3.04 17.23 -13.03
CA PRO A 53 -4.38 17.80 -12.83
C PRO A 53 -4.77 17.84 -11.35
N GLY A 54 -5.27 18.99 -10.88
CA GLY A 54 -5.76 19.15 -9.52
C GLY A 54 -4.69 19.31 -8.44
N ILE A 55 -3.40 19.42 -8.82
CA ILE A 55 -2.27 19.53 -7.88
C ILE A 55 -2.40 20.73 -6.93
N GLU A 56 -3.09 21.79 -7.38
CA GLU A 56 -3.35 22.99 -6.59
C GLU A 56 -4.26 22.74 -5.38
N THR A 57 -5.00 21.64 -5.38
CA THR A 57 -5.86 21.21 -4.28
C THR A 57 -5.21 20.16 -3.39
N ALA A 58 -4.04 19.64 -3.78
CA ALA A 58 -3.33 18.63 -3.05
C ALA A 58 -2.84 19.16 -1.69
N ARG A 59 -3.01 18.35 -0.64
CA ARG A 59 -2.41 18.60 0.68
C ARG A 59 -0.90 18.39 0.63
N TYR A 60 -0.45 17.43 -0.17
CA TYR A 60 0.95 17.05 -0.37
C TYR A 60 1.33 17.06 -1.85
N PRO A 61 1.49 18.24 -2.49
CA PRO A 61 1.76 18.33 -3.93
C PRO A 61 2.98 17.52 -4.40
N HIS A 62 4.02 17.44 -3.57
CA HIS A 62 5.22 16.65 -3.87
C HIS A 62 4.93 15.15 -4.00
N LEU A 63 4.00 14.62 -3.15
CA LEU A 63 3.59 13.21 -3.26
C LEU A 63 2.74 12.94 -4.49
N TRP A 64 1.94 13.91 -4.95
CA TRP A 64 1.17 13.78 -6.19
C TRP A 64 2.10 13.67 -7.41
N ILE A 65 3.13 14.52 -7.47
CA ILE A 65 4.15 14.47 -8.54
C ILE A 65 4.81 13.09 -8.55
N THR A 66 5.29 12.63 -7.40
CA THR A 66 5.93 11.32 -7.26
C THR A 66 4.98 10.16 -7.59
N ALA A 67 3.70 10.27 -7.22
CA ALA A 67 2.70 9.25 -7.55
C ALA A 67 2.49 9.15 -9.07
N VAL A 68 2.38 10.29 -9.77
CA VAL A 68 2.28 10.29 -11.25
C VAL A 68 3.54 9.69 -11.87
N GLU A 69 4.73 10.02 -11.37
CA GLU A 69 5.99 9.42 -11.81
C GLU A 69 6.02 7.90 -11.58
N ALA A 70 5.45 7.42 -10.48
CA ALA A 70 5.30 6.01 -10.16
C ALA A 70 4.23 5.29 -11.02
N GLY A 71 3.43 6.02 -11.81
CA GLY A 71 2.40 5.46 -12.68
C GLY A 71 0.99 5.42 -12.08
N TRP A 72 0.72 6.10 -10.98
CA TRP A 72 -0.61 6.16 -10.39
C TRP A 72 -1.61 6.87 -11.30
N PRO A 73 -2.83 6.31 -11.47
CA PRO A 73 -3.93 7.00 -12.15
C PRO A 73 -4.27 8.32 -11.45
N THR A 74 -4.46 9.38 -12.23
CA THR A 74 -4.66 10.73 -11.69
C THR A 74 -5.98 10.89 -10.90
N ASP A 75 -6.99 10.10 -11.21
CA ASP A 75 -8.27 10.05 -10.49
C ASP A 75 -8.14 9.45 -9.07
N ARG A 76 -7.05 8.70 -8.79
CA ARG A 76 -6.76 8.13 -7.47
C ARG A 76 -5.96 9.07 -6.56
N LEU A 77 -5.36 10.13 -7.11
CA LEU A 77 -4.49 11.04 -6.36
C LEU A 77 -5.16 11.71 -5.15
N PRO A 78 -6.43 12.18 -5.21
CA PRO A 78 -7.10 12.75 -4.05
C PRO A 78 -7.25 11.76 -2.89
N THR A 79 -7.51 10.50 -3.21
CA THR A 79 -7.60 9.44 -2.18
C THR A 79 -6.23 9.08 -1.63
N LEU A 80 -5.21 9.03 -2.49
CA LEU A 80 -3.83 8.79 -2.09
C LEU A 80 -3.32 9.88 -1.13
N ASP A 81 -3.67 11.13 -1.37
CA ASP A 81 -3.38 12.28 -0.50
C ASP A 81 -4.03 12.10 0.90
N LEU A 82 -5.25 11.59 0.94
CA LEU A 82 -5.94 11.25 2.18
C LEU A 82 -5.26 10.09 2.91
N ILE A 83 -4.84 9.04 2.20
CA ILE A 83 -4.07 7.93 2.76
C ILE A 83 -2.77 8.46 3.37
N ALA A 84 -1.97 9.23 2.62
CA ALA A 84 -0.73 9.82 3.12
C ALA A 84 -0.95 10.71 4.36
N TYR A 85 -2.07 11.42 4.41
CA TYR A 85 -2.44 12.19 5.61
C TYR A 85 -2.65 11.32 6.84
N HIS A 86 -3.35 10.20 6.70
CA HIS A 86 -3.63 9.30 7.83
C HIS A 86 -2.40 8.49 8.24
N GLU A 87 -1.61 8.02 7.27
CA GLU A 87 -0.48 7.14 7.50
C GLU A 87 0.75 7.87 8.07
N SER A 88 1.15 8.96 7.44
CA SER A 88 2.43 9.61 7.73
C SER A 88 2.36 11.13 7.94
N ARG A 89 1.19 11.75 7.75
CA ARG A 89 1.06 13.21 7.61
C ARG A 89 1.87 13.76 6.43
N GLY A 90 2.05 12.94 5.38
CA GLY A 90 2.81 13.28 4.19
C GLY A 90 4.33 13.25 4.37
N GLN A 91 4.82 12.75 5.49
CA GLN A 91 6.25 12.57 5.74
C GLN A 91 6.75 11.29 5.07
N THR A 92 7.97 11.32 4.53
CA THR A 92 8.52 10.22 3.75
C THR A 92 9.46 9.32 4.55
N ASP A 93 10.00 9.80 5.66
CA ASP A 93 10.97 9.14 6.53
C ASP A 93 10.37 8.61 7.84
N VAL A 94 9.06 8.37 7.84
CA VAL A 94 8.33 7.88 9.03
C VAL A 94 8.39 6.37 9.13
N VAL A 95 8.63 5.89 10.34
CA VAL A 95 8.50 4.49 10.73
C VAL A 95 7.33 4.34 11.70
N GLY A 96 6.33 3.58 11.30
CA GLY A 96 5.27 3.10 12.18
C GLY A 96 5.65 1.76 12.84
N THR A 97 4.68 0.95 13.21
CA THR A 97 4.93 -0.39 13.77
C THR A 97 5.38 -1.36 12.66
N GLY A 98 6.63 -1.22 12.19
CA GLY A 98 7.20 -2.01 11.10
C GLY A 98 6.71 -1.62 9.70
N ALA A 99 6.06 -0.46 9.58
CA ALA A 99 5.64 0.16 8.33
C ALA A 99 6.50 1.39 8.03
N TYR A 100 6.81 1.65 6.77
CA TYR A 100 7.83 2.61 6.34
C TYR A 100 7.32 3.55 5.26
N GLY A 101 7.74 4.82 5.36
CA GLY A 101 7.55 5.85 4.34
C GLY A 101 6.17 6.48 4.30
N ALA A 102 5.89 7.23 3.24
CA ALA A 102 4.69 8.07 3.12
C ALA A 102 3.37 7.30 3.20
N LEU A 103 3.30 6.11 2.61
CA LEU A 103 2.11 5.26 2.58
C LEU A 103 2.21 4.05 3.52
N GLN A 104 3.19 4.04 4.43
CA GLN A 104 3.37 3.07 5.51
C GLN A 104 3.33 1.62 5.02
N ILE A 105 4.25 1.27 4.11
CA ILE A 105 4.38 -0.09 3.58
C ILE A 105 4.93 -1.01 4.67
N GLN A 106 4.19 -2.07 5.01
CA GLN A 106 4.54 -3.03 6.06
C GLN A 106 5.67 -3.96 5.60
N TRP A 107 6.89 -3.72 6.08
CA TRP A 107 8.08 -4.47 5.67
C TRP A 107 7.96 -5.98 5.91
N SER A 108 7.61 -6.38 7.13
CA SER A 108 7.59 -7.80 7.51
C SER A 108 6.58 -8.64 6.70
N ALA A 109 5.51 -8.01 6.20
CA ALA A 109 4.50 -8.67 5.39
C ALA A 109 4.88 -8.74 3.91
N HIS A 110 5.76 -7.85 3.44
CA HIS A 110 5.97 -7.59 2.02
C HIS A 110 7.41 -7.76 1.54
N LYS A 111 8.38 -8.00 2.44
CA LYS A 111 9.82 -8.05 2.11
C LYS A 111 10.16 -8.99 0.95
N ASP A 112 9.47 -10.13 0.84
CA ASP A 112 9.83 -11.15 -0.15
C ASP A 112 9.58 -10.64 -1.57
N TRP A 113 8.38 -10.12 -1.85
CA TRP A 113 8.08 -9.55 -3.15
C TRP A 113 8.74 -8.17 -3.36
N LEU A 114 8.89 -7.34 -2.34
CA LEU A 114 9.64 -6.09 -2.41
C LEU A 114 11.08 -6.35 -2.91
N THR A 115 11.70 -7.41 -2.40
CA THR A 115 13.05 -7.80 -2.81
C THR A 115 13.06 -8.38 -4.23
N THR A 116 12.13 -9.27 -4.55
CA THR A 116 12.15 -10.00 -5.83
C THR A 116 11.68 -9.16 -7.00
N GLU A 117 10.65 -8.33 -6.81
CA GLU A 117 10.02 -7.56 -7.89
C GLU A 117 10.58 -6.13 -8.01
N LEU A 118 10.93 -5.49 -6.89
CA LEU A 118 11.36 -4.11 -6.87
C LEU A 118 12.84 -3.92 -6.48
N GLY A 119 13.53 -4.99 -6.07
CA GLY A 119 14.93 -4.91 -5.63
C GLY A 119 15.13 -4.16 -4.30
N VAL A 120 14.06 -3.99 -3.52
CA VAL A 120 14.09 -3.37 -2.19
C VAL A 120 14.55 -4.42 -1.19
N THR A 121 15.78 -4.30 -0.70
CA THR A 121 16.42 -5.29 0.19
C THR A 121 16.44 -4.86 1.64
N GLU A 122 16.27 -3.56 1.90
CA GLU A 122 16.28 -2.96 3.24
C GLU A 122 15.06 -2.04 3.40
N PRO A 123 14.41 -2.02 4.58
CA PRO A 123 13.18 -1.26 4.79
C PRO A 123 13.36 0.26 4.63
N GLU A 124 14.55 0.80 4.92
CA GLU A 124 14.86 2.23 4.78
C GLU A 124 14.81 2.72 3.34
N GLN A 125 14.91 1.83 2.34
CA GLN A 125 14.74 2.19 0.94
C GLN A 125 13.29 2.66 0.64
N LEU A 126 12.32 2.28 1.48
CA LEU A 126 10.94 2.76 1.42
C LEU A 126 10.77 4.23 1.90
N PHE A 127 11.83 4.86 2.40
CA PHE A 127 11.83 6.31 2.67
C PHE A 127 11.99 7.14 1.38
N ASP A 128 12.53 6.53 0.33
CA ASP A 128 12.51 7.16 -0.98
C ASP A 128 11.06 7.25 -1.48
N PRO A 129 10.57 8.48 -1.77
CA PRO A 129 9.16 8.67 -2.12
C PRO A 129 8.73 7.88 -3.37
N LEU A 130 9.61 7.79 -4.37
CA LEU A 130 9.29 7.07 -5.61
C LEU A 130 9.21 5.57 -5.36
N THR A 131 10.16 5.00 -4.64
CA THR A 131 10.14 3.58 -4.23
C THR A 131 8.89 3.24 -3.41
N ASN A 132 8.51 4.12 -2.49
CA ASN A 132 7.32 3.96 -1.67
C ASN A 132 6.03 3.98 -2.52
N MET A 133 5.92 4.93 -3.48
CA MET A 133 4.78 5.05 -4.38
C MET A 133 4.67 3.88 -5.35
N VAL A 134 5.80 3.36 -5.87
CA VAL A 134 5.81 2.16 -6.73
C VAL A 134 5.38 0.92 -5.94
N ALA A 135 5.88 0.74 -4.72
CA ALA A 135 5.48 -0.36 -3.85
C ALA A 135 3.99 -0.29 -3.50
N ALA A 136 3.49 0.90 -3.21
CA ALA A 136 2.08 1.13 -2.92
C ALA A 136 1.17 0.88 -4.13
N LEU A 137 1.60 1.27 -5.35
CA LEU A 137 0.87 1.00 -6.59
C LEU A 137 0.74 -0.51 -6.82
N TRP A 138 1.83 -1.25 -6.63
CA TRP A 138 1.82 -2.71 -6.75
C TRP A 138 0.81 -3.34 -5.77
N LEU A 139 0.77 -2.90 -4.51
CA LEU A 139 -0.21 -3.36 -3.52
C LEU A 139 -1.65 -3.00 -3.91
N ALA A 140 -1.85 -1.82 -4.48
CA ALA A 140 -3.16 -1.37 -4.94
C ALA A 140 -3.67 -2.21 -6.11
N GLU A 141 -2.83 -2.50 -7.10
CA GLU A 141 -3.16 -3.36 -8.24
C GLU A 141 -3.48 -4.78 -7.80
N TYR A 142 -2.66 -5.35 -6.90
CA TYR A 142 -2.93 -6.64 -6.30
C TYR A 142 -4.28 -6.68 -5.58
N ALA A 143 -4.58 -5.65 -4.79
CA ALA A 143 -5.83 -5.57 -4.03
C ALA A 143 -7.05 -5.38 -4.95
N GLU A 144 -6.90 -4.64 -6.04
CA GLU A 144 -7.96 -4.48 -7.04
C GLU A 144 -8.29 -5.81 -7.72
N GLU A 145 -7.26 -6.57 -8.10
CA GLU A 145 -7.44 -7.88 -8.73
C GLU A 145 -8.09 -8.91 -7.79
N HIS A 146 -7.68 -8.95 -6.53
CA HIS A 146 -8.07 -10.02 -5.60
C HIS A 146 -9.28 -9.69 -4.73
N TYR A 147 -9.49 -8.41 -4.44
CA TYR A 147 -10.56 -7.94 -3.54
C TYR A 147 -11.54 -6.98 -4.21
N GLY A 148 -11.29 -6.63 -5.49
CA GLY A 148 -12.13 -5.67 -6.22
C GLY A 148 -12.03 -4.24 -5.70
N CYS A 149 -10.97 -3.92 -4.95
CA CYS A 149 -10.80 -2.59 -4.36
C CYS A 149 -9.33 -2.23 -4.16
N TRP A 150 -8.80 -1.32 -4.98
CA TRP A 150 -7.41 -0.89 -4.93
C TRP A 150 -7.00 -0.26 -3.59
N ALA A 151 -7.91 0.40 -2.87
CA ALA A 151 -7.64 1.08 -1.61
C ALA A 151 -7.71 0.16 -0.37
N GLN A 152 -8.00 -1.13 -0.57
CA GLN A 152 -8.15 -2.11 0.50
C GLN A 152 -6.93 -2.23 1.43
N PRO A 153 -5.67 -2.14 0.97
CA PRO A 153 -4.51 -2.19 1.87
C PRO A 153 -4.53 -1.15 3.00
N TRP A 154 -5.21 -0.02 2.78
CA TRP A 154 -5.34 1.07 3.75
C TRP A 154 -6.71 1.13 4.43
N TYR A 155 -7.38 -0.02 4.60
CA TYR A 155 -8.73 -0.06 5.14
C TYR A 155 -8.84 0.53 6.55
N MET A 156 -7.81 0.38 7.39
CA MET A 156 -7.76 0.95 8.73
C MET A 156 -7.75 2.48 8.70
N SER A 157 -6.97 3.07 7.81
CA SER A 157 -6.80 4.52 7.67
C SER A 157 -8.00 5.18 7.01
N LEU A 158 -8.67 4.48 6.09
CA LEU A 158 -9.80 4.99 5.33
C LEU A 158 -11.16 4.71 5.99
N ASN A 159 -11.22 3.85 7.02
CA ASN A 159 -12.43 3.41 7.72
C ASN A 159 -13.50 2.72 6.85
N ASN A 160 -13.51 2.96 5.55
CA ASN A 160 -14.26 2.23 4.53
C ASN A 160 -13.62 2.49 3.17
N PRO A 161 -12.67 1.65 2.73
CA PRO A 161 -11.96 1.84 1.47
C PRO A 161 -12.87 1.66 0.23
N TYR A 162 -13.94 0.85 0.34
CA TYR A 162 -14.80 0.52 -0.80
C TYR A 162 -15.51 1.72 -1.42
N LYS A 163 -15.69 2.81 -0.67
CA LYS A 163 -16.24 4.07 -1.23
C LYS A 163 -15.31 4.76 -2.24
N TYR A 164 -14.05 4.33 -2.30
CA TYR A 164 -13.02 4.88 -3.21
C TYR A 164 -12.71 3.92 -4.37
N CYS A 165 -13.43 2.80 -4.48
CA CYS A 165 -13.15 1.73 -5.43
C CYS A 165 -14.28 1.53 -6.47
N THR A 166 -14.97 2.60 -6.82
CA THR A 166 -16.06 2.60 -7.83
C THR A 166 -15.55 3.01 -9.19
#